data_15c6f37323ff10542b3ebc7758fcb399
#
_entry.id   15c6f37323ff10542b3ebc7758fcb399
#
_cell.length_a   1.000
_cell.length_b   1.000
_cell.length_c   1.000
_cell.angle_alpha   90.00
_cell.angle_beta   90.00
_cell.angle_gamma   90.00
#
_symmetry.space_group_name_H-M   'P 1'
#
loop_
_entity.id
_entity.type
_entity.pdbx_description
1 polymer ?
#
loop_
_entity_poly.entity_id
_entity_poly.type
_entity_poly.pdbx_seq_one_letter_code
_entity_poly.pdbx_strand_id
1 'polypeptide(L)'
;MESKVRQLSTAAAEALLKATTDAIIVVDSDGRIVFVNAQAERIFGYSSQELHLQSVETLLPESTRARHRQHRQRFSGAPHSRPLMSGLSLRGLRKNGEIFDAEIALMPIEDGGDRLVASTIRDVSGDNSSELYFQHILEAAPDAIIIVDSDGRIAIANNEAAVMFGYDRDQLIGQRIEMLLPAPLRDRHVQSQDAAISRTRVCGRWAAA
;
A
#
# COMPACT_ATOMS: atom_id res chain seq x y z
N MET A 1 12.09 -2.97 -40.85
CA MET A 1 11.24 -4.12 -40.46
C MET A 1 10.23 -3.61 -39.45
N GLU A 2 9.03 -3.30 -39.91
CA GLU A 2 7.95 -2.88 -39.00
C GLU A 2 7.45 -4.12 -38.27
N SER A 3 7.61 -4.10 -36.95
CA SER A 3 7.09 -5.15 -36.06
C SER A 3 5.57 -5.05 -36.02
N LYS A 4 4.89 -5.90 -36.78
CA LYS A 4 3.44 -5.98 -36.85
C LYS A 4 2.92 -6.52 -35.51
N VAL A 5 2.55 -5.64 -34.59
CA VAL A 5 1.87 -6.01 -33.34
C VAL A 5 0.55 -6.68 -33.71
N ARG A 6 0.41 -7.97 -33.36
CA ARG A 6 -0.79 -8.75 -33.65
C ARG A 6 -1.90 -8.35 -32.67
N GLN A 7 -3.03 -7.95 -33.18
CA GLN A 7 -4.22 -7.76 -32.33
C GLN A 7 -4.65 -9.10 -31.75
N LEU A 8 -4.89 -9.12 -30.44
CA LEU A 8 -5.39 -10.30 -29.75
C LEU A 8 -6.88 -10.48 -30.06
N SER A 9 -7.32 -11.71 -30.23
CA SER A 9 -8.74 -12.03 -30.30
C SER A 9 -9.42 -11.81 -28.96
N THR A 10 -10.73 -11.57 -28.95
CA THR A 10 -11.53 -11.44 -27.72
C THR A 10 -11.32 -12.64 -26.77
N ALA A 11 -11.29 -13.87 -27.33
CA ALA A 11 -11.04 -15.08 -26.55
C ALA A 11 -9.64 -15.10 -25.89
N ALA A 12 -8.60 -14.58 -26.57
CA ALA A 12 -7.28 -14.47 -26.00
C ALA A 12 -7.20 -13.40 -24.88
N ALA A 13 -7.90 -12.28 -25.07
CA ALA A 13 -8.01 -11.25 -24.06
C ALA A 13 -8.75 -11.76 -22.79
N GLU A 14 -9.86 -12.48 -22.96
CA GLU A 14 -10.55 -13.13 -21.84
C GLU A 14 -9.70 -14.18 -21.12
N ALA A 15 -8.92 -14.97 -21.86
CA ALA A 15 -8.01 -15.95 -21.25
C ALA A 15 -6.91 -15.26 -20.42
N LEU A 16 -6.36 -14.13 -20.88
CA LEU A 16 -5.42 -13.33 -20.12
C LEU A 16 -6.03 -12.76 -18.84
N LEU A 17 -7.25 -12.22 -18.91
CA LEU A 17 -7.98 -11.72 -17.73
C LEU A 17 -8.25 -12.82 -16.70
N LYS A 18 -8.52 -14.05 -17.17
CA LYS A 18 -8.69 -15.22 -16.28
C LYS A 18 -7.39 -15.72 -15.66
N ALA A 19 -6.28 -15.58 -16.37
CA ALA A 19 -4.95 -16.02 -15.91
C ALA A 19 -4.28 -15.01 -14.97
N THR A 20 -4.81 -13.79 -14.83
CA THR A 20 -4.26 -12.74 -13.97
C THR A 20 -4.41 -13.11 -12.50
N THR A 21 -3.33 -12.96 -11.74
CA THR A 21 -3.31 -13.20 -10.29
C THR A 21 -3.93 -12.06 -9.49
N ASP A 22 -4.05 -10.89 -10.09
CA ASP A 22 -4.65 -9.71 -9.46
C ASP A 22 -6.16 -9.65 -9.74
N ALA A 23 -6.93 -9.15 -8.78
CA ALA A 23 -8.34 -8.88 -8.98
C ALA A 23 -8.51 -7.71 -9.94
N ILE A 24 -9.43 -7.84 -10.90
CA ILE A 24 -9.79 -6.78 -11.83
C ILE A 24 -11.27 -6.46 -11.64
N ILE A 25 -11.56 -5.18 -11.40
CA ILE A 25 -12.91 -4.63 -11.29
C ILE A 25 -13.02 -3.45 -12.23
N VAL A 26 -14.06 -3.44 -13.06
CA VAL A 26 -14.36 -2.30 -13.96
C VAL A 26 -15.64 -1.64 -13.50
N VAL A 27 -15.61 -0.32 -13.40
CA VAL A 27 -16.77 0.49 -13.02
C VAL A 27 -17.10 1.52 -14.09
N ASP A 28 -18.39 1.89 -14.17
CA ASP A 28 -18.87 2.98 -14.99
C ASP A 28 -18.60 4.36 -14.33
N SER A 29 -19.04 5.43 -15.00
CA SER A 29 -18.92 6.82 -14.51
C SER A 29 -19.61 7.05 -13.15
N ASP A 30 -20.66 6.28 -12.84
CA ASP A 30 -21.40 6.37 -11.57
C ASP A 30 -20.76 5.51 -10.47
N GLY A 31 -19.73 4.71 -10.79
CA GLY A 31 -19.04 3.80 -9.89
C GLY A 31 -19.80 2.50 -9.67
N ARG A 32 -20.68 2.13 -10.60
CA ARG A 32 -21.32 0.82 -10.60
C ARG A 32 -20.39 -0.19 -11.26
N ILE A 33 -20.31 -1.35 -10.67
CA ILE A 33 -19.46 -2.45 -11.14
C ILE A 33 -20.11 -3.06 -12.39
N VAL A 34 -19.40 -2.99 -13.52
CA VAL A 34 -19.85 -3.57 -14.81
C VAL A 34 -19.11 -4.86 -15.16
N PHE A 35 -17.92 -5.07 -14.59
CA PHE A 35 -17.14 -6.29 -14.80
C PHE A 35 -16.28 -6.62 -13.57
N VAL A 36 -16.15 -7.90 -13.29
CA VAL A 36 -15.16 -8.46 -12.34
C VAL A 36 -14.57 -9.75 -12.92
N ASN A 37 -13.28 -10.01 -12.65
CA ASN A 37 -12.67 -11.29 -12.99
C ASN A 37 -12.82 -12.31 -11.87
N ALA A 38 -12.48 -13.58 -12.13
CA ALA A 38 -12.54 -14.66 -11.15
C ALA A 38 -11.70 -14.42 -9.90
N GLN A 39 -10.61 -13.66 -10.02
CA GLN A 39 -9.76 -13.33 -8.88
C GLN A 39 -10.45 -12.31 -7.94
N ALA A 40 -11.19 -11.34 -8.48
CA ALA A 40 -12.00 -10.43 -7.69
C ALA A 40 -13.07 -11.19 -6.89
N GLU A 41 -13.74 -12.17 -7.50
CA GLU A 41 -14.70 -13.02 -6.79
C GLU A 41 -14.04 -13.76 -5.61
N ARG A 42 -12.83 -14.29 -5.80
CA ARG A 42 -12.07 -15.00 -4.74
C ARG A 42 -11.66 -14.08 -3.60
N ILE A 43 -11.09 -12.91 -3.94
CA ILE A 43 -10.58 -11.95 -2.93
C ILE A 43 -11.73 -11.37 -2.12
N PHE A 44 -12.81 -10.92 -2.78
CA PHE A 44 -13.91 -10.25 -2.09
C PHE A 44 -14.98 -11.20 -1.56
N GLY A 45 -15.05 -12.45 -2.06
CA GLY A 45 -16.02 -13.46 -1.63
C GLY A 45 -17.43 -13.26 -2.17
N TYR A 46 -17.59 -12.40 -3.18
CA TYR A 46 -18.85 -12.19 -3.89
C TYR A 46 -18.79 -12.85 -5.27
N SER A 47 -19.90 -13.32 -5.78
CA SER A 47 -20.01 -13.70 -7.19
C SER A 47 -20.14 -12.47 -8.08
N SER A 48 -19.76 -12.62 -9.36
CA SER A 48 -19.92 -11.56 -10.37
C SER A 48 -21.39 -11.09 -10.50
N GLN A 49 -22.35 -12.01 -10.34
CA GLN A 49 -23.76 -11.68 -10.36
C GLN A 49 -24.21 -10.81 -9.18
N GLU A 50 -23.66 -11.06 -7.99
CA GLU A 50 -23.95 -10.25 -6.81
C GLU A 50 -23.35 -8.86 -6.89
N LEU A 51 -22.20 -8.73 -7.54
CA LEU A 51 -21.50 -7.44 -7.71
C LEU A 51 -22.01 -6.62 -8.88
N HIS A 52 -22.65 -7.24 -9.87
CA HIS A 52 -23.10 -6.53 -11.05
C HIS A 52 -24.03 -5.36 -10.72
N LEU A 53 -23.71 -4.18 -11.22
CA LEU A 53 -24.39 -2.90 -10.97
C LEU A 53 -24.42 -2.44 -9.49
N GLN A 54 -23.73 -3.15 -8.59
CA GLN A 54 -23.52 -2.66 -7.23
C GLN A 54 -22.51 -1.50 -7.23
N SER A 55 -22.62 -0.63 -6.23
CA SER A 55 -21.65 0.42 -6.02
C SER A 55 -20.30 -0.18 -5.58
N VAL A 56 -19.19 0.24 -6.18
CA VAL A 56 -17.83 -0.19 -5.80
C VAL A 56 -17.54 0.10 -4.33
N GLU A 57 -18.19 1.09 -3.73
CA GLU A 57 -18.08 1.41 -2.30
C GLU A 57 -18.55 0.28 -1.39
N THR A 58 -19.33 -0.69 -1.89
CA THR A 58 -19.71 -1.91 -1.15
C THR A 58 -18.47 -2.72 -0.74
N LEU A 59 -17.42 -2.68 -1.55
CA LEU A 59 -16.15 -3.39 -1.33
C LEU A 59 -15.18 -2.63 -0.41
N LEU A 60 -15.63 -1.55 0.22
CA LEU A 60 -14.82 -0.72 1.11
C LEU A 60 -15.42 -0.67 2.52
N PRO A 61 -14.58 -0.54 3.57
CA PRO A 61 -15.04 -0.27 4.92
C PRO A 61 -15.90 0.98 4.97
N GLU A 62 -16.96 0.96 5.78
CA GLU A 62 -17.94 2.05 5.86
C GLU A 62 -17.30 3.42 6.14
N SER A 63 -16.30 3.45 7.01
CA SER A 63 -15.56 4.67 7.37
C SER A 63 -14.85 5.35 6.19
N THR A 64 -14.57 4.62 5.12
CA THR A 64 -13.83 5.14 3.94
C THR A 64 -14.72 5.45 2.75
N ARG A 65 -15.98 4.97 2.72
CA ARG A 65 -16.91 5.10 1.58
C ARG A 65 -17.17 6.53 1.13
N ALA A 66 -17.42 7.43 2.09
CA ALA A 66 -17.71 8.82 1.79
C ALA A 66 -16.52 9.52 1.12
N ARG A 67 -15.32 9.32 1.67
CA ARG A 67 -14.08 9.84 1.12
C ARG A 67 -13.78 9.27 -0.27
N HIS A 68 -13.98 7.96 -0.46
CA HIS A 68 -13.77 7.30 -1.75
C HIS A 68 -14.69 7.88 -2.83
N ARG A 69 -15.96 8.11 -2.53
CA ARG A 69 -16.92 8.71 -3.45
C ARG A 69 -16.49 10.10 -3.94
N GLN A 70 -15.96 10.95 -3.05
CA GLN A 70 -15.41 12.25 -3.43
C GLN A 70 -14.17 12.10 -4.34
N HIS A 71 -13.27 11.16 -4.04
CA HIS A 71 -12.09 10.91 -4.85
C HIS A 71 -12.47 10.40 -6.24
N ARG A 72 -13.45 9.49 -6.35
CA ARG A 72 -13.96 8.98 -7.61
C ARG A 72 -14.54 10.09 -8.48
N GLN A 73 -15.38 10.96 -7.92
CA GLN A 73 -15.95 12.09 -8.65
C GLN A 73 -14.88 13.03 -9.23
N ARG A 74 -13.81 13.29 -8.47
CA ARG A 74 -12.67 14.08 -8.94
C ARG A 74 -11.89 13.36 -10.04
N PHE A 75 -11.71 12.06 -9.91
CA PHE A 75 -11.01 11.24 -10.90
C PHE A 75 -11.79 11.18 -12.22
N SER A 76 -13.10 11.05 -12.19
CA SER A 76 -13.96 11.06 -13.40
C SER A 76 -13.90 12.39 -14.16
N GLY A 77 -13.64 13.52 -13.48
CA GLY A 77 -13.48 14.84 -14.11
C GLY A 77 -12.14 15.04 -14.85
N ALA A 78 -11.08 14.35 -14.44
CA ALA A 78 -9.75 14.42 -15.03
C ALA A 78 -9.04 13.05 -14.89
N PRO A 79 -9.47 12.03 -15.65
CA PRO A 79 -8.94 10.69 -15.50
C PRO A 79 -7.48 10.61 -15.94
N HIS A 80 -6.65 9.99 -15.12
CA HIS A 80 -5.24 9.71 -15.41
C HIS A 80 -4.88 8.33 -14.87
N SER A 81 -3.94 7.64 -15.53
CA SER A 81 -3.48 6.34 -15.04
C SER A 81 -2.75 6.49 -13.71
N ARG A 82 -3.10 5.65 -12.73
CA ARG A 82 -2.45 5.56 -11.43
C ARG A 82 -1.76 4.21 -11.29
N PRO A 83 -0.42 4.16 -11.25
CA PRO A 83 0.29 2.90 -11.08
C PRO A 83 0.10 2.31 -9.67
N LEU A 84 0.29 0.99 -9.56
CA LEU A 84 0.12 0.21 -8.31
C LEU A 84 0.96 0.73 -7.12
N MET A 85 2.07 1.40 -7.37
CA MET A 85 3.03 1.80 -6.35
C MET A 85 2.86 3.26 -5.86
N SER A 86 1.66 3.79 -5.83
CA SER A 86 1.43 5.17 -5.37
C SER A 86 1.42 5.35 -3.84
N GLY A 87 1.88 4.35 -3.06
CA GLY A 87 2.09 4.46 -1.61
C GLY A 87 0.82 4.64 -0.77
N LEU A 88 -0.36 4.47 -1.36
CA LEU A 88 -1.63 4.50 -0.65
C LEU A 88 -2.03 3.06 -0.33
N SER A 89 -1.75 2.63 0.89
CA SER A 89 -2.39 1.45 1.48
C SER A 89 -3.89 1.72 1.57
N LEU A 90 -4.66 1.07 0.71
CA LEU A 90 -6.12 1.14 0.70
C LEU A 90 -6.66 -0.12 1.37
N ARG A 91 -7.83 -0.02 2.01
CA ARG A 91 -8.45 -1.16 2.67
C ARG A 91 -9.64 -1.64 1.88
N GLY A 92 -9.66 -2.94 1.58
CA GLY A 92 -10.81 -3.65 1.03
C GLY A 92 -11.65 -4.28 2.14
N LEU A 93 -12.92 -4.55 1.83
CA LEU A 93 -13.87 -5.27 2.69
C LEU A 93 -14.40 -6.49 1.96
N ARG A 94 -14.17 -7.68 2.52
CA ARG A 94 -14.72 -8.94 2.02
C ARG A 94 -16.18 -9.11 2.44
N LYS A 95 -16.88 -10.00 1.78
CA LYS A 95 -18.28 -10.37 2.10
C LYS A 95 -18.46 -10.88 3.54
N ASN A 96 -17.45 -11.55 4.08
CA ASN A 96 -17.46 -12.06 5.46
C ASN A 96 -17.22 -10.98 6.53
N GLY A 97 -17.00 -9.72 6.11
CA GLY A 97 -16.72 -8.60 7.02
C GLY A 97 -15.23 -8.38 7.34
N GLU A 98 -14.35 -9.23 6.82
CA GLU A 98 -12.90 -9.09 6.98
C GLU A 98 -12.39 -7.88 6.20
N ILE A 99 -11.56 -7.06 6.85
CA ILE A 99 -10.86 -5.93 6.21
C ILE A 99 -9.45 -6.38 5.86
N PHE A 100 -9.02 -6.08 4.65
CA PHE A 100 -7.68 -6.42 4.16
C PHE A 100 -6.98 -5.20 3.55
N ASP A 101 -5.65 -5.20 3.59
CA ASP A 101 -4.84 -4.16 2.94
C ASP A 101 -4.67 -4.50 1.46
N ALA A 102 -4.84 -3.48 0.61
CA ALA A 102 -4.83 -3.63 -0.83
C ALA A 102 -3.95 -2.59 -1.52
N GLU A 103 -3.20 -3.02 -2.52
CA GLU A 103 -2.59 -2.15 -3.52
C GLU A 103 -3.52 -2.03 -4.72
N ILE A 104 -3.75 -0.80 -5.20
CA ILE A 104 -4.69 -0.54 -6.29
C ILE A 104 -4.03 0.30 -7.38
N ALA A 105 -4.15 -0.18 -8.63
CA ALA A 105 -3.89 0.63 -9.82
C ALA A 105 -5.20 0.99 -10.52
N LEU A 106 -5.28 2.19 -11.07
CA LEU A 106 -6.43 2.67 -11.82
C LEU A 106 -6.02 2.99 -13.26
N MET A 107 -6.81 2.51 -14.20
CA MET A 107 -6.66 2.76 -15.62
C MET A 107 -7.99 3.19 -16.23
N PRO A 108 -8.11 4.41 -16.75
CA PRO A 108 -9.29 4.81 -17.53
C PRO A 108 -9.30 4.03 -18.83
N ILE A 109 -10.47 3.54 -19.22
CA ILE A 109 -10.72 2.88 -20.51
C ILE A 109 -11.96 3.47 -21.15
N GLU A 110 -12.01 3.43 -22.48
CA GLU A 110 -13.18 3.85 -23.26
C GLU A 110 -13.72 2.61 -24.00
N ASP A 111 -15.00 2.36 -23.87
CA ASP A 111 -15.69 1.28 -24.58
C ASP A 111 -17.00 1.81 -25.16
N GLY A 112 -17.11 1.77 -26.49
CA GLY A 112 -18.33 2.21 -27.22
C GLY A 112 -18.74 3.67 -26.98
N GLY A 113 -17.86 4.53 -26.49
CA GLY A 113 -18.15 5.92 -26.11
C GLY A 113 -18.43 6.12 -24.62
N ASP A 114 -18.55 5.03 -23.87
CA ASP A 114 -18.67 5.06 -22.42
C ASP A 114 -17.29 5.16 -21.77
N ARG A 115 -17.19 5.97 -20.71
CA ARG A 115 -15.99 6.09 -19.89
C ARG A 115 -16.07 5.13 -18.73
N LEU A 116 -15.14 4.18 -18.70
CA LEU A 116 -15.02 3.19 -17.65
C LEU A 116 -13.69 3.37 -16.92
N VAL A 117 -13.60 2.82 -15.70
CA VAL A 117 -12.34 2.74 -14.94
C VAL A 117 -12.08 1.30 -14.57
N ALA A 118 -10.98 0.75 -15.05
CA ALA A 118 -10.47 -0.53 -14.60
C ALA A 118 -9.57 -0.33 -13.38
N SER A 119 -9.85 -1.11 -12.34
CA SER A 119 -9.06 -1.19 -11.11
C SER A 119 -8.39 -2.55 -11.04
N THR A 120 -7.07 -2.58 -10.94
CA THR A 120 -6.33 -3.79 -10.60
C THR A 120 -6.04 -3.75 -9.10
N ILE A 121 -6.41 -4.81 -8.39
CA ILE A 121 -6.36 -4.87 -6.93
C ILE A 121 -5.56 -6.09 -6.53
N ARG A 122 -4.54 -5.88 -5.72
CA ARG A 122 -3.71 -6.92 -5.10
C ARG A 122 -3.96 -6.91 -3.60
N ASP A 123 -4.32 -8.07 -3.06
CA ASP A 123 -4.39 -8.30 -1.62
C ASP A 123 -2.97 -8.46 -1.08
N VAL A 124 -2.56 -7.56 -0.19
CA VAL A 124 -1.24 -7.59 0.45
C VAL A 124 -1.30 -7.98 1.93
N SER A 125 -2.48 -8.35 2.44
CA SER A 125 -2.68 -8.73 3.86
C SER A 125 -1.98 -10.05 4.24
N GLY A 126 -1.77 -10.93 3.25
CA GLY A 126 -1.07 -12.21 3.46
C GLY A 126 0.40 -12.19 3.05
N ASP A 127 0.83 -11.08 2.48
CA ASP A 127 2.19 -10.91 2.03
C ASP A 127 3.04 -10.37 3.20
N ASN A 128 3.33 -11.27 4.15
CA ASN A 128 4.51 -11.12 5.03
C ASN A 128 5.79 -10.89 4.20
N SER A 129 5.70 -11.02 2.88
CA SER A 129 6.83 -10.81 1.97
C SER A 129 7.28 -9.35 1.94
N SER A 130 6.39 -8.36 2.00
CA SER A 130 6.83 -6.96 2.13
C SER A 130 7.43 -6.68 3.50
N GLU A 131 6.87 -7.21 4.57
CA GLU A 131 7.43 -7.12 5.93
C GLU A 131 8.75 -7.89 6.03
N LEU A 132 8.78 -9.12 5.52
CA LEU A 132 10.00 -9.94 5.45
C LEU A 132 11.03 -9.31 4.51
N TYR A 133 10.62 -8.76 3.36
CA TYR A 133 11.53 -8.08 2.44
C TYR A 133 12.08 -6.79 3.04
N PHE A 134 11.25 -6.01 3.72
CA PHE A 134 11.67 -4.83 4.46
C PHE A 134 12.63 -5.20 5.60
N GLN A 135 12.32 -6.25 6.37
CA GLN A 135 13.21 -6.78 7.40
C GLN A 135 14.54 -7.26 6.79
N HIS A 136 14.51 -8.00 5.67
CA HIS A 136 15.73 -8.43 4.99
C HIS A 136 16.59 -7.26 4.48
N ILE A 137 15.97 -6.19 3.96
CA ILE A 137 16.70 -4.98 3.56
C ILE A 137 17.35 -4.29 4.77
N LEU A 138 16.62 -4.18 5.87
CA LEU A 138 17.14 -3.60 7.10
C LEU A 138 18.32 -4.42 7.65
N GLU A 139 18.20 -5.76 7.65
CA GLU A 139 19.26 -6.65 8.16
C GLU A 139 20.45 -6.75 7.21
N ALA A 140 20.26 -6.57 5.90
CA ALA A 140 21.33 -6.56 4.91
C ALA A 140 22.05 -5.20 4.82
N ALA A 141 21.56 -4.15 5.45
CA ALA A 141 22.19 -2.85 5.43
C ALA A 141 23.51 -2.87 6.22
N PRO A 142 24.61 -2.37 5.64
CA PRO A 142 25.91 -2.31 6.31
C PRO A 142 25.99 -1.22 7.39
N ASP A 143 25.01 -0.32 7.44
CA ASP A 143 24.90 0.76 8.40
C ASP A 143 23.91 0.41 9.51
N ALA A 144 24.15 0.91 10.73
CA ALA A 144 23.21 0.81 11.83
C ALA A 144 21.92 1.59 11.53
N ILE A 145 20.78 0.91 11.53
CA ILE A 145 19.46 1.50 11.29
C ILE A 145 18.62 1.37 12.55
N ILE A 146 18.11 2.50 13.03
CA ILE A 146 17.14 2.58 14.12
C ILE A 146 15.94 3.40 13.67
N ILE A 147 14.74 2.87 13.86
CA ILE A 147 13.48 3.57 13.60
C ILE A 147 12.79 3.78 14.94
N VAL A 148 12.34 5.01 15.17
CA VAL A 148 11.62 5.39 16.40
C VAL A 148 10.18 5.74 16.08
N ASP A 149 9.30 5.48 17.04
CA ASP A 149 7.89 5.90 16.99
C ASP A 149 7.74 7.40 17.34
N SER A 150 6.48 7.87 17.35
CA SER A 150 6.12 9.25 17.68
C SER A 150 6.51 9.66 19.10
N ASP A 151 6.70 8.70 20.01
CA ASP A 151 7.07 8.94 21.40
C ASP A 151 8.59 8.86 21.62
N GLY A 152 9.36 8.70 20.53
CA GLY A 152 10.81 8.56 20.58
C GLY A 152 11.30 7.20 21.11
N ARG A 153 10.43 6.18 21.07
CA ARG A 153 10.82 4.82 21.42
C ARG A 153 11.29 4.07 20.19
N ILE A 154 12.29 3.24 20.37
CA ILE A 154 12.85 2.39 19.31
C ILE A 154 11.80 1.35 18.92
N ALA A 155 11.25 1.47 17.70
CA ALA A 155 10.31 0.52 17.12
C ALA A 155 11.04 -0.59 16.36
N ILE A 156 12.14 -0.26 15.67
CA ILE A 156 12.96 -1.20 14.90
C ILE A 156 14.42 -0.85 15.07
N ALA A 157 15.27 -1.88 15.21
CA ALA A 157 16.73 -1.79 15.17
C ALA A 157 17.26 -2.98 14.36
N ASN A 158 18.18 -2.76 13.41
CA ASN A 158 18.83 -3.84 12.68
C ASN A 158 20.02 -4.42 13.48
N ASN A 159 20.58 -5.51 12.99
CA ASN A 159 21.68 -6.19 13.66
C ASN A 159 22.93 -5.29 13.81
N GLU A 160 23.22 -4.45 12.80
CA GLU A 160 24.36 -3.51 12.87
C GLU A 160 24.17 -2.47 13.99
N ALA A 161 22.94 -2.03 14.25
CA ALA A 161 22.67 -1.14 15.38
C ALA A 161 22.91 -1.86 16.73
N ALA A 162 22.49 -3.11 16.86
CA ALA A 162 22.74 -3.91 18.05
C ALA A 162 24.26 -4.07 18.31
N VAL A 163 25.02 -4.40 17.27
CA VAL A 163 26.48 -4.54 17.34
C VAL A 163 27.15 -3.22 17.67
N MET A 164 26.78 -2.12 16.97
CA MET A 164 27.38 -0.81 17.14
C MET A 164 27.21 -0.25 18.55
N PHE A 165 26.02 -0.41 19.14
CA PHE A 165 25.70 0.12 20.45
C PHE A 165 25.95 -0.87 21.61
N GLY A 166 26.23 -2.14 21.30
CA GLY A 166 26.57 -3.17 22.30
C GLY A 166 25.37 -3.63 23.12
N TYR A 167 24.16 -3.61 22.58
CA TYR A 167 22.94 -4.08 23.20
C TYR A 167 22.33 -5.22 22.40
N ASP A 168 21.64 -6.13 23.07
CA ASP A 168 20.78 -7.08 22.38
C ASP A 168 19.56 -6.34 21.78
N ARG A 169 19.08 -6.78 20.62
CA ARG A 169 17.96 -6.18 19.93
C ARG A 169 16.72 -6.05 20.82
N ASP A 170 16.42 -7.09 21.60
CA ASP A 170 15.28 -7.10 22.53
C ASP A 170 15.42 -6.08 23.66
N GLN A 171 16.64 -5.68 23.98
CA GLN A 171 16.92 -4.63 24.95
C GLN A 171 16.72 -3.22 24.38
N LEU A 172 16.82 -3.08 23.06
CA LEU A 172 16.62 -1.80 22.36
C LEU A 172 15.14 -1.50 22.10
N ILE A 173 14.37 -2.50 21.67
CA ILE A 173 12.97 -2.33 21.27
C ILE A 173 12.12 -1.84 22.46
N GLY A 174 11.32 -0.79 22.21
CA GLY A 174 10.46 -0.13 23.20
C GLY A 174 11.18 0.85 24.14
N GLN A 175 12.51 0.89 24.11
CA GLN A 175 13.28 1.85 24.90
C GLN A 175 13.34 3.22 24.20
N ARG A 176 13.60 4.27 24.97
CA ARG A 176 13.80 5.59 24.40
C ARG A 176 15.13 5.67 23.68
N ILE A 177 15.15 6.33 22.50
CA ILE A 177 16.38 6.50 21.69
C ILE A 177 17.50 7.21 22.48
N GLU A 178 17.14 8.02 23.47
CA GLU A 178 18.10 8.74 24.32
C GLU A 178 19.01 7.82 25.14
N MET A 179 18.62 6.54 25.31
CA MET A 179 19.50 5.56 25.98
C MET A 179 20.84 5.39 25.24
N LEU A 180 20.82 5.57 23.92
CA LEU A 180 22.00 5.45 23.05
C LEU A 180 22.86 6.71 23.02
N LEU A 181 22.39 7.80 23.60
CA LEU A 181 23.11 9.07 23.62
C LEU A 181 23.92 9.24 24.94
N PRO A 182 25.10 9.87 24.85
CA PRO A 182 25.82 10.33 26.04
C PRO A 182 24.94 11.21 26.92
N ALA A 183 25.06 11.07 28.24
CA ALA A 183 24.22 11.74 29.23
C ALA A 183 24.04 13.27 28.99
N PRO A 184 25.10 14.04 28.62
CA PRO A 184 24.95 15.50 28.38
C PRO A 184 24.07 15.85 27.18
N LEU A 185 23.81 14.91 26.25
CA LEU A 185 23.05 15.16 25.01
C LEU A 185 21.58 14.73 25.11
N ARG A 186 21.21 13.97 26.14
CA ARG A 186 19.86 13.41 26.28
C ARG A 186 18.78 14.47 26.39
N ASP A 187 18.94 15.42 27.29
CA ASP A 187 17.94 16.47 27.52
C ASP A 187 17.79 17.39 26.30
N ARG A 188 18.88 17.67 25.62
CA ARG A 188 18.89 18.48 24.39
C ARG A 188 18.21 17.76 23.24
N HIS A 189 18.34 16.45 23.15
CA HIS A 189 17.71 15.65 22.10
C HIS A 189 16.18 15.61 22.28
N VAL A 190 15.67 15.40 23.51
CA VAL A 190 14.25 15.43 23.85
C VAL A 190 13.61 16.75 23.40
N GLN A 191 14.21 17.90 23.74
CA GLN A 191 13.72 19.21 23.35
C GLN A 191 13.71 19.42 21.82
N SER A 192 14.64 18.78 21.09
CA SER A 192 14.73 18.87 19.64
C SER A 192 13.72 17.97 18.94
N GLN A 193 13.37 16.82 19.54
CA GLN A 193 12.34 15.90 19.01
C GLN A 193 10.94 16.52 19.04
N ASP A 194 10.55 17.19 20.13
CA ASP A 194 9.27 17.87 20.22
C ASP A 194 9.10 18.95 19.14
N ALA A 195 10.20 19.56 18.69
CA ALA A 195 10.21 20.51 17.59
C ALA A 195 10.25 19.86 16.19
N ALA A 196 10.75 18.64 16.06
CA ALA A 196 10.91 17.91 14.78
C ALA A 196 9.72 17.02 14.45
N ILE A 197 9.03 16.46 15.43
CA ILE A 197 7.81 15.65 15.27
C ILE A 197 6.64 16.50 14.69
N SER A 198 6.65 17.81 14.91
CA SER A 198 5.74 18.73 14.22
C SER A 198 6.05 18.93 12.73
N ARG A 199 7.17 18.39 12.23
CA ARG A 199 7.59 18.43 10.82
C ARG A 199 8.09 17.04 10.41
N THR A 200 7.16 16.20 9.95
CA THR A 200 7.44 14.90 9.33
C THR A 200 8.60 14.99 8.34
N ARG A 201 9.79 14.47 8.70
CA ARG A 201 10.84 14.10 7.76
C ARG A 201 11.74 13.02 8.34
N VAL A 202 11.89 11.95 7.56
CA VAL A 202 12.86 10.87 7.70
C VAL A 202 14.24 11.48 7.99
N CYS A 203 14.84 11.12 9.11
CA CYS A 203 16.15 11.64 9.51
C CYS A 203 17.26 10.84 8.83
N GLY A 204 18.08 11.57 8.05
CA GLY A 204 19.23 11.01 7.38
C GLY A 204 20.47 10.91 8.27
N ARG A 205 21.28 9.94 7.94
CA ARG A 205 22.72 9.72 8.12
C ARG A 205 23.41 10.49 9.27
N TRP A 206 23.78 9.80 10.30
CA TRP A 206 24.79 10.24 11.26
C TRP A 206 26.18 9.82 10.77
N ALA A 207 27.02 10.80 10.47
CA ALA A 207 28.45 10.56 10.29
C ALA A 207 29.07 10.47 11.69
N ALA A 208 29.81 9.40 11.91
CA ALA A 208 30.68 9.26 13.07
C ALA A 208 31.80 10.33 12.99
N ALA A 209 32.00 11.04 14.08
CA ALA A 209 33.19 11.81 14.38
C ALA A 209 33.89 11.16 15.58
#